data_9bb284b4cde622bbf68211f551000c4a
#
_entry.id   9bb284b4cde622bbf68211f551000c4a
#
_cell.length_a   1.000
_cell.length_b   1.000
_cell.length_c   1.000
_cell.angle_alpha   90.00
_cell.angle_beta   90.00
_cell.angle_gamma   90.00
#
_symmetry.space_group_name_H-M   'P 1'
#
loop_
_entity.id
_entity.type
_entity.pdbx_description
1 polymer ?
#
loop_
_entity_poly.entity_id
_entity_poly.type
_entity_poly.pdbx_seq_one_letter_code
_entity_poly.pdbx_strand_id
1 'polypeptide(L)'
;MFNKMILLSVFLWAASGLSVQPLLAQSTSVPTPTVQTWDLPHGTVVKDAGPRTYRFTVDYDTANATGEVVHRQRVTGDYTRGLANGEVKWNNVGDVQVDGATAPFPPAQKQEFIEGFHYPVGSPDTLKPDFFKSFPATAVLERNLIWDTGMFESFGQNYFDKLKLNVPLHISTDQDVNMPDVGTFHSRDTVLEWVGRSERNGQDCALIDYRAFFNPLQLATGGVTVRGRSDFWGEIWVSLGTKQIEYATIYEEVSGQMKLPGQDTSLPLSVFRFGTLEPLSTKN
;
A
#
# COMPACT_ATOMS: atom_id res chain seq x y z
N MET A 1 -32.16 35.97 -23.76
CA MET A 1 -33.01 35.48 -24.87
C MET A 1 -32.77 34.00 -25.02
N PHE A 2 -33.88 33.27 -25.02
CA PHE A 2 -34.18 31.86 -25.26
C PHE A 2 -34.40 30.98 -24.05
N ASN A 3 -35.67 31.02 -23.66
CA ASN A 3 -36.43 30.01 -22.92
C ASN A 3 -36.65 28.72 -23.73
N LYS A 4 -36.59 27.54 -23.12
CA LYS A 4 -37.36 26.32 -23.51
C LYS A 4 -37.48 25.42 -22.30
N MET A 5 -38.59 25.45 -21.66
CA MET A 5 -39.83 24.65 -21.80
C MET A 5 -39.61 23.16 -21.51
N ILE A 6 -40.04 22.82 -20.29
CA ILE A 6 -40.17 21.46 -19.75
C ILE A 6 -41.55 20.93 -20.23
N LEU A 7 -41.54 19.76 -20.90
CA LEU A 7 -42.76 19.00 -21.18
C LEU A 7 -42.95 17.92 -20.13
N LEU A 8 -44.05 18.09 -19.37
CA LEU A 8 -44.58 17.12 -18.41
C LEU A 8 -45.52 16.16 -19.15
N SER A 9 -45.18 14.87 -19.22
CA SER A 9 -46.08 13.83 -19.77
C SER A 9 -46.72 13.08 -18.61
N VAL A 10 -48.02 13.36 -18.38
CA VAL A 10 -48.88 12.63 -17.47
C VAL A 10 -49.46 11.42 -18.19
N PHE A 11 -49.14 10.20 -17.76
CA PHE A 11 -49.81 8.97 -18.18
C PHE A 11 -50.92 8.62 -17.16
N LEU A 12 -52.18 8.75 -17.62
CA LEU A 12 -53.37 8.16 -16.98
C LEU A 12 -53.34 6.64 -17.23
N TRP A 13 -53.36 5.84 -16.17
CA TRP A 13 -53.69 4.43 -16.28
C TRP A 13 -55.09 4.18 -15.78
N ALA A 14 -55.90 3.64 -16.70
CA ALA A 14 -57.26 3.18 -16.43
C ALA A 14 -57.21 1.89 -15.59
N ALA A 15 -57.98 1.90 -14.50
CA ALA A 15 -58.18 0.75 -13.64
C ALA A 15 -59.09 -0.28 -14.32
N SER A 16 -58.53 -1.40 -14.79
CA SER A 16 -59.28 -2.62 -15.09
C SER A 16 -59.13 -3.58 -13.90
N GLY A 17 -60.27 -3.85 -13.27
CA GLY A 17 -60.37 -4.77 -12.12
C GLY A 17 -60.02 -6.20 -12.53
N LEU A 18 -58.94 -6.69 -11.98
CA LEU A 18 -58.57 -8.10 -11.97
C LEU A 18 -58.65 -8.59 -10.53
N SER A 19 -59.53 -9.56 -10.29
CA SER A 19 -59.67 -10.28 -9.02
C SER A 19 -58.35 -11.01 -8.70
N VAL A 20 -57.65 -10.52 -7.67
CA VAL A 20 -56.42 -11.18 -7.17
C VAL A 20 -56.85 -12.35 -6.27
N GLN A 21 -56.70 -13.55 -6.72
CA GLN A 21 -56.71 -14.73 -5.86
C GLN A 21 -55.46 -14.69 -4.99
N PRO A 22 -55.56 -14.95 -3.66
CA PRO A 22 -54.34 -15.05 -2.82
C PRO A 22 -53.58 -16.29 -3.21
N LEU A 23 -52.45 -16.12 -3.90
CA LEU A 23 -51.44 -17.16 -4.01
C LEU A 23 -50.90 -17.38 -2.60
N LEU A 24 -51.20 -18.54 -2.02
CA LEU A 24 -50.54 -19.04 -0.83
C LEU A 24 -49.05 -19.14 -1.17
N ALA A 25 -48.28 -18.18 -0.70
CA ALA A 25 -46.80 -18.21 -0.82
C ALA A 25 -46.32 -19.46 -0.05
N GLN A 26 -45.94 -20.48 -0.80
CA GLN A 26 -45.11 -21.55 -0.24
C GLN A 26 -43.84 -20.89 0.25
N SER A 27 -43.69 -20.82 1.58
CA SER A 27 -42.40 -20.45 2.23
C SER A 27 -41.35 -21.48 1.86
N THR A 28 -40.68 -21.29 0.75
CA THR A 28 -39.44 -22.00 0.50
C THR A 28 -38.45 -21.44 1.50
N SER A 29 -38.10 -22.21 2.53
CA SER A 29 -37.04 -21.91 3.44
C SER A 29 -35.76 -21.74 2.59
N VAL A 30 -35.32 -20.50 2.39
CA VAL A 30 -34.04 -20.22 1.81
C VAL A 30 -33.03 -20.88 2.73
N PRO A 31 -32.19 -21.83 2.24
CA PRO A 31 -31.20 -22.46 3.09
C PRO A 31 -30.33 -21.35 3.67
N THR A 32 -30.24 -21.30 4.98
CA THR A 32 -29.33 -20.38 5.67
C THR A 32 -27.93 -20.64 5.10
N PRO A 33 -27.26 -19.63 4.54
CA PRO A 33 -25.93 -19.82 4.01
C PRO A 33 -25.05 -20.38 5.14
N THR A 34 -24.47 -21.55 4.91
CA THR A 34 -23.49 -22.12 5.82
C THR A 34 -22.31 -21.16 5.85
N VAL A 35 -22.12 -20.45 6.95
CA VAL A 35 -20.92 -19.63 7.14
C VAL A 35 -19.74 -20.57 7.12
N GLN A 36 -18.97 -20.57 6.05
CA GLN A 36 -17.75 -21.34 5.96
C GLN A 36 -16.74 -20.70 6.90
N THR A 37 -16.46 -21.34 8.01
CA THR A 37 -15.38 -20.94 8.92
C THR A 37 -14.07 -21.45 8.34
N TRP A 38 -13.22 -20.52 7.95
CA TRP A 38 -11.84 -20.85 7.57
C TRP A 38 -10.91 -20.42 8.69
N ASP A 39 -9.91 -21.25 8.97
CA ASP A 39 -8.81 -20.90 9.84
C ASP A 39 -7.53 -20.78 9.01
N LEU A 40 -6.69 -19.79 9.34
CA LEU A 40 -5.36 -19.72 8.78
C LEU A 40 -4.48 -20.82 9.39
N PRO A 41 -3.54 -21.39 8.63
CA PRO A 41 -2.61 -22.38 9.16
C PRO A 41 -1.72 -21.73 10.22
N HIS A 42 -1.86 -22.16 11.48
CA HIS A 42 -1.08 -21.68 12.61
C HIS A 42 0.34 -22.28 12.63
N GLY A 43 1.29 -21.52 13.18
CA GLY A 43 2.67 -21.95 13.35
C GLY A 43 3.42 -22.13 12.04
N THR A 44 2.89 -21.64 10.94
CA THR A 44 3.56 -21.70 9.65
C THR A 44 4.73 -20.71 9.64
N VAL A 45 5.94 -21.22 9.48
CA VAL A 45 7.14 -20.40 9.25
C VAL A 45 7.20 -20.07 7.77
N VAL A 46 7.72 -18.88 7.45
CA VAL A 46 7.99 -18.50 6.04
C VAL A 46 8.94 -19.53 5.43
N LYS A 47 8.52 -20.15 4.33
CA LYS A 47 9.31 -21.16 3.61
C LYS A 47 9.93 -20.54 2.38
N ASP A 48 11.16 -20.10 2.50
CA ASP A 48 11.96 -19.70 1.36
C ASP A 48 12.63 -20.95 0.75
N ALA A 49 12.10 -21.43 -0.38
CA ALA A 49 12.66 -22.60 -1.08
C ALA A 49 13.96 -22.28 -1.84
N GLY A 50 14.44 -21.05 -1.77
CA GLY A 50 15.59 -20.48 -2.44
C GLY A 50 15.36 -19.01 -2.74
N PRO A 51 16.31 -18.37 -3.44
CA PRO A 51 16.18 -16.96 -3.81
C PRO A 51 14.93 -16.70 -4.63
N ARG A 52 14.11 -15.74 -4.18
CA ARG A 52 12.93 -15.24 -4.88
C ARG A 52 13.04 -13.73 -5.02
N THR A 53 12.94 -13.26 -6.24
CA THR A 53 13.05 -11.84 -6.56
C THR A 53 11.67 -11.26 -6.84
N TYR A 54 11.42 -10.09 -6.29
CA TYR A 54 10.22 -9.30 -6.46
C TYR A 54 10.56 -7.99 -7.16
N ARG A 55 9.69 -7.51 -8.02
CA ARG A 55 9.70 -6.13 -8.51
C ARG A 55 8.84 -5.29 -7.60
N PHE A 56 9.43 -4.23 -7.06
CA PHE A 56 8.68 -3.20 -6.34
C PHE A 56 8.71 -1.91 -7.15
N THR A 57 7.52 -1.40 -7.48
CA THR A 57 7.35 -0.14 -8.21
C THR A 57 6.48 0.78 -7.38
N VAL A 58 6.89 2.03 -7.19
CA VAL A 58 6.12 3.03 -6.46
C VAL A 58 6.08 4.32 -7.27
N ASP A 59 4.86 4.80 -7.50
CA ASP A 59 4.55 6.09 -8.10
C ASP A 59 4.21 7.11 -7.01
N TYR A 60 4.67 8.34 -7.19
CA TYR A 60 4.41 9.50 -6.34
C TYR A 60 3.89 10.63 -7.20
N ASP A 61 2.66 11.08 -6.93
CA ASP A 61 2.03 12.21 -7.59
C ASP A 61 1.90 13.37 -6.61
N THR A 62 2.62 14.46 -6.87
CA THR A 62 2.55 15.67 -6.05
C THR A 62 1.54 16.63 -6.63
N ALA A 63 0.53 16.99 -5.84
CA ALA A 63 -0.50 17.94 -6.21
C ALA A 63 -0.33 19.30 -5.50
N ASN A 64 -0.66 20.35 -6.22
CA ASN A 64 -0.72 21.72 -5.69
C ASN A 64 -2.00 21.98 -4.87
N ALA A 65 -2.16 23.20 -4.39
CA ALA A 65 -3.30 23.63 -3.57
C ALA A 65 -4.67 23.50 -4.27
N THR A 66 -4.71 23.42 -5.59
CA THR A 66 -5.95 23.24 -6.38
C THR A 66 -6.23 21.78 -6.72
N GLY A 67 -5.38 20.84 -6.26
CA GLY A 67 -5.49 19.41 -6.55
C GLY A 67 -4.94 19.01 -7.93
N GLU A 68 -4.27 19.91 -8.63
CA GLU A 68 -3.63 19.61 -9.90
C GLU A 68 -2.29 18.91 -9.65
N VAL A 69 -2.04 17.77 -10.31
CA VAL A 69 -0.75 17.07 -10.26
C VAL A 69 0.28 17.86 -11.02
N VAL A 70 1.28 18.36 -10.31
CA VAL A 70 2.34 19.22 -10.87
C VAL A 70 3.67 18.50 -11.06
N HIS A 71 3.89 17.42 -10.32
CA HIS A 71 5.13 16.65 -10.37
C HIS A 71 4.85 15.18 -10.10
N ARG A 72 5.52 14.29 -10.83
CA ARG A 72 5.42 12.84 -10.66
C ARG A 72 6.80 12.23 -10.59
N GLN A 73 6.94 11.24 -9.70
CA GLN A 73 8.15 10.44 -9.56
C GLN A 73 7.79 8.97 -9.57
N ARG A 74 8.69 8.13 -10.07
CA ARG A 74 8.60 6.68 -9.98
C ARG A 74 9.93 6.13 -9.51
N VAL A 75 9.90 5.28 -8.51
CA VAL A 75 11.03 4.45 -8.12
C VAL A 75 10.68 2.99 -8.33
N THR A 76 11.63 2.22 -8.85
CA THR A 76 11.46 0.78 -9.07
C THR A 76 12.72 0.06 -8.63
N GLY A 77 12.58 -1.11 -8.00
CA GLY A 77 13.72 -1.91 -7.59
C GLY A 77 13.40 -3.41 -7.54
N ASP A 78 14.43 -4.22 -7.62
CA ASP A 78 14.36 -5.67 -7.48
C ASP A 78 14.80 -6.07 -6.08
N TYR A 79 13.85 -6.58 -5.29
CA TYR A 79 14.04 -7.10 -3.95
C TYR A 79 14.16 -8.62 -3.98
N THR A 80 15.27 -9.17 -3.53
CA THR A 80 15.50 -10.62 -3.46
C THR A 80 15.58 -11.07 -2.02
N ARG A 81 14.78 -12.07 -1.64
CA ARG A 81 14.81 -12.76 -0.36
C ARG A 81 15.13 -14.25 -0.53
N GLY A 82 15.29 -14.99 0.58
CA GLY A 82 15.59 -16.42 0.55
C GLY A 82 17.02 -16.72 0.16
N LEU A 83 17.94 -15.78 0.38
CA LEU A 83 19.36 -16.01 0.23
C LEU A 83 19.87 -16.96 1.32
N ALA A 84 20.89 -17.78 0.99
CA ALA A 84 21.39 -18.83 1.88
C ALA A 84 21.92 -18.32 3.23
N ASN A 85 22.35 -17.04 3.28
CA ASN A 85 22.85 -16.38 4.50
C ASN A 85 21.72 -15.73 5.35
N GLY A 86 20.44 -15.88 4.94
CA GLY A 86 19.31 -15.25 5.64
C GLY A 86 19.20 -13.74 5.41
N GLU A 87 19.86 -13.21 4.42
CA GLU A 87 19.78 -11.81 4.04
C GLU A 87 18.78 -11.58 2.90
N VAL A 88 18.47 -10.34 2.69
CA VAL A 88 17.76 -9.80 1.53
C VAL A 88 18.70 -8.91 0.74
N LYS A 89 18.40 -8.67 -0.53
CA LYS A 89 19.26 -7.90 -1.42
C LYS A 89 18.44 -7.05 -2.39
N TRP A 90 18.90 -5.82 -2.62
CA TRP A 90 18.37 -4.90 -3.62
C TRP A 90 19.27 -4.81 -4.83
N ASN A 91 18.67 -4.83 -6.03
CA ASN A 91 19.35 -4.62 -7.30
C ASN A 91 18.44 -3.86 -8.25
N ASN A 92 19.00 -3.37 -9.35
CA ASN A 92 18.26 -2.72 -10.43
C ASN A 92 17.33 -1.60 -9.95
N VAL A 93 17.75 -0.88 -8.89
CA VAL A 93 16.98 0.26 -8.40
C VAL A 93 17.19 1.45 -9.32
N GLY A 94 16.10 2.03 -9.76
CA GLY A 94 16.10 3.23 -10.58
C GLY A 94 14.96 4.16 -10.23
N ASP A 95 15.21 5.44 -10.34
CA ASP A 95 14.19 6.47 -10.17
C ASP A 95 14.06 7.32 -11.43
N VAL A 96 12.93 7.99 -11.56
CA VAL A 96 12.63 8.91 -12.64
C VAL A 96 11.58 9.90 -12.19
N GLN A 97 11.70 11.13 -12.67
CA GLN A 97 10.75 12.18 -12.35
C GLN A 97 10.35 12.95 -13.63
N VAL A 98 9.17 13.55 -13.57
CA VAL A 98 8.62 14.36 -14.67
C VAL A 98 7.62 15.39 -14.13
N ASP A 99 7.60 16.57 -14.72
CA ASP A 99 6.63 17.60 -14.38
C ASP A 99 5.33 17.41 -15.16
N GLY A 100 4.21 17.69 -14.49
CA GLY A 100 2.85 17.61 -15.01
C GLY A 100 2.22 16.23 -14.96
N ALA A 101 0.89 16.21 -15.06
CA ALA A 101 0.07 15.01 -14.82
C ALA A 101 0.19 13.95 -15.92
N THR A 102 0.48 14.33 -17.16
CA THR A 102 0.31 13.46 -18.34
C THR A 102 1.59 13.19 -19.12
N ALA A 103 2.68 13.89 -18.81
CA ALA A 103 3.95 13.69 -19.51
C ALA A 103 4.45 12.23 -19.30
N PRO A 104 4.96 11.55 -20.33
CA PRO A 104 5.52 10.22 -20.18
C PRO A 104 6.79 10.26 -19.34
N PHE A 105 7.02 9.24 -18.52
CA PHE A 105 8.28 9.11 -17.80
C PHE A 105 9.43 8.89 -18.79
N PRO A 106 10.55 9.65 -18.66
CA PRO A 106 11.78 9.32 -19.37
C PRO A 106 12.38 8.01 -18.84
N PRO A 107 13.46 7.47 -19.44
CA PRO A 107 14.18 6.33 -18.89
C PRO A 107 14.62 6.58 -17.44
N ALA A 108 14.42 5.59 -16.56
CA ALA A 108 14.82 5.69 -15.17
C ALA A 108 16.34 5.80 -15.03
N GLN A 109 16.80 6.59 -14.08
CA GLN A 109 18.20 6.71 -13.72
C GLN A 109 18.54 5.66 -12.66
N LYS A 110 19.52 4.80 -12.97
CA LYS A 110 19.98 3.77 -12.04
C LYS A 110 20.63 4.40 -10.80
N GLN A 111 20.30 3.85 -9.64
CA GLN A 111 20.80 4.28 -8.34
C GLN A 111 21.91 3.34 -7.86
N GLU A 112 23.17 3.70 -8.17
CA GLU A 112 24.32 2.82 -7.92
C GLU A 112 24.62 2.61 -6.42
N PHE A 113 24.24 3.54 -5.54
CA PHE A 113 24.50 3.44 -4.10
C PHE A 113 23.70 2.33 -3.41
N ILE A 114 22.61 1.87 -4.00
CA ILE A 114 21.78 0.77 -3.48
C ILE A 114 22.00 -0.55 -4.25
N GLU A 115 22.77 -0.53 -5.34
CA GLU A 115 23.04 -1.76 -6.10
C GLU A 115 23.80 -2.77 -5.25
N GLY A 116 23.20 -3.95 -5.05
CA GLY A 116 23.76 -4.99 -4.20
C GLY A 116 23.64 -4.73 -2.70
N PHE A 117 22.91 -3.68 -2.27
CA PHE A 117 22.66 -3.42 -0.86
C PHE A 117 21.91 -4.59 -0.21
N HIS A 118 22.42 -5.10 0.90
CA HIS A 118 21.89 -6.29 1.55
C HIS A 118 21.86 -6.13 3.07
N TYR A 119 20.95 -6.82 3.72
CA TYR A 119 20.76 -6.80 5.18
C TYR A 119 19.97 -8.04 5.64
N PRO A 120 20.02 -8.42 6.92
CA PRO A 120 19.23 -9.53 7.45
C PRO A 120 17.73 -9.30 7.27
N VAL A 121 16.99 -10.33 6.85
CA VAL A 121 15.53 -10.28 6.73
C VAL A 121 14.89 -9.87 8.05
N GLY A 122 13.90 -8.96 8.03
CA GLY A 122 13.22 -8.47 9.23
C GLY A 122 14.13 -7.68 10.19
N SER A 123 15.24 -7.13 9.71
CA SER A 123 16.19 -6.38 10.54
C SER A 123 15.52 -5.15 11.20
N PRO A 124 15.58 -5.01 12.53
CA PRO A 124 15.12 -3.82 13.21
C PRO A 124 16.04 -2.61 12.98
N ASP A 125 17.19 -2.83 12.34
CA ASP A 125 18.20 -1.80 12.13
C ASP A 125 17.82 -0.79 11.05
N THR A 126 16.80 -1.10 10.23
CA THR A 126 16.29 -0.21 9.17
C THR A 126 15.84 1.17 9.68
N LEU A 127 15.59 1.31 10.98
CA LEU A 127 15.25 2.58 11.64
C LEU A 127 16.45 3.24 12.35
N LYS A 128 17.64 2.64 12.28
CA LYS A 128 18.85 3.23 12.89
C LYS A 128 19.54 4.18 11.91
N PRO A 129 20.06 5.32 12.38
CA PRO A 129 20.75 6.29 11.51
C PRO A 129 21.88 5.69 10.69
N ASP A 130 22.67 4.80 11.27
CA ASP A 130 23.83 4.21 10.60
C ASP A 130 23.48 3.18 9.52
N PHE A 131 22.22 2.72 9.48
CA PHE A 131 21.78 1.74 8.48
C PHE A 131 21.91 2.29 7.06
N PHE A 132 21.55 3.54 6.86
CA PHE A 132 21.60 4.23 5.57
C PHE A 132 22.83 5.12 5.37
N LYS A 133 23.93 4.91 6.13
CA LYS A 133 25.13 5.77 6.06
C LYS A 133 25.79 5.83 4.67
N SER A 134 25.56 4.83 3.82
CA SER A 134 26.06 4.82 2.44
C SER A 134 25.10 5.50 1.45
N PHE A 135 23.87 5.86 1.89
CA PHE A 135 22.88 6.47 1.02
C PHE A 135 23.03 8.00 1.03
N PRO A 136 22.87 8.65 -0.12
CA PRO A 136 22.75 10.11 -0.16
C PRO A 136 21.59 10.59 0.72
N ALA A 137 21.69 11.78 1.32
CA ALA A 137 20.60 12.35 2.12
C ALA A 137 19.31 12.56 1.30
N THR A 138 19.43 12.68 -0.02
CA THR A 138 18.30 12.85 -0.97
C THR A 138 17.62 11.54 -1.34
N ALA A 139 18.16 10.37 -0.98
CA ALA A 139 17.65 9.04 -1.33
C ALA A 139 16.43 8.63 -0.49
N VAL A 140 15.41 9.49 -0.43
CA VAL A 140 14.20 9.24 0.38
C VAL A 140 13.34 8.14 -0.24
N LEU A 141 13.19 8.14 -1.56
CA LEU A 141 12.35 7.18 -2.28
C LEU A 141 12.90 5.75 -2.18
N GLU A 142 14.22 5.61 -2.26
CA GLU A 142 14.90 4.32 -2.16
C GLU A 142 14.85 3.76 -0.72
N ARG A 143 14.90 4.63 0.30
CA ARG A 143 14.67 4.24 1.69
C ARG A 143 13.24 3.77 1.91
N ASN A 144 12.25 4.42 1.28
CA ASN A 144 10.87 4.00 1.34
C ASN A 144 10.67 2.58 0.78
N LEU A 145 11.35 2.19 -0.31
CA LEU A 145 11.29 0.81 -0.81
C LEU A 145 11.65 -0.20 0.29
N ILE A 146 12.68 0.09 1.08
CA ILE A 146 13.17 -0.79 2.15
C ILE A 146 12.15 -0.83 3.31
N TRP A 147 11.65 0.33 3.75
CA TRP A 147 10.69 0.40 4.85
C TRP A 147 9.35 -0.26 4.51
N ASP A 148 8.84 -0.03 3.29
CA ASP A 148 7.57 -0.63 2.85
C ASP A 148 7.66 -2.13 2.71
N THR A 149 8.75 -2.65 2.15
CA THR A 149 8.96 -4.08 2.04
C THR A 149 8.99 -4.72 3.43
N GLY A 150 9.68 -4.09 4.40
CA GLY A 150 9.66 -4.52 5.81
C GLY A 150 8.27 -4.45 6.44
N MET A 151 7.47 -3.44 6.10
CA MET A 151 6.08 -3.31 6.53
C MET A 151 5.22 -4.45 5.96
N PHE A 152 5.29 -4.73 4.66
CA PHE A 152 4.55 -5.84 4.04
C PHE A 152 4.90 -7.18 4.68
N GLU A 153 6.19 -7.44 4.91
CA GLU A 153 6.65 -8.67 5.58
C GLU A 153 6.14 -8.73 7.02
N SER A 154 6.20 -7.63 7.76
CA SER A 154 5.67 -7.58 9.11
C SER A 154 4.17 -7.87 9.14
N PHE A 155 3.38 -7.19 8.33
CA PHE A 155 1.92 -7.33 8.32
C PHE A 155 1.48 -8.71 7.79
N GLY A 156 2.07 -9.15 6.70
CA GLY A 156 1.72 -10.41 6.05
C GLY A 156 2.26 -11.66 6.74
N GLN A 157 3.32 -11.57 7.53
CA GLN A 157 4.02 -12.72 8.08
C GLN A 157 4.04 -12.76 9.60
N ASN A 158 4.40 -11.66 10.30
CA ASN A 158 4.53 -11.67 11.75
C ASN A 158 3.19 -11.68 12.48
N TYR A 159 2.15 -11.12 11.87
CA TYR A 159 0.80 -11.09 12.43
C TYR A 159 -0.13 -12.16 11.88
N PHE A 160 0.31 -12.96 10.90
CA PHE A 160 -0.49 -13.95 10.19
C PHE A 160 -1.27 -14.87 11.13
N ASP A 161 -0.61 -15.45 12.12
CA ASP A 161 -1.18 -16.41 13.06
C ASP A 161 -2.19 -15.78 14.04
N LYS A 162 -2.30 -14.45 14.07
CA LYS A 162 -3.24 -13.71 14.93
C LYS A 162 -4.51 -13.31 14.21
N LEU A 163 -4.53 -13.42 12.88
CA LEU A 163 -5.65 -12.97 12.05
C LEU A 163 -6.80 -13.96 12.10
N LYS A 164 -8.01 -13.45 12.11
CA LYS A 164 -9.26 -14.21 11.98
C LYS A 164 -10.09 -13.60 10.87
N LEU A 165 -10.82 -14.43 10.12
CA LEU A 165 -11.61 -13.99 8.98
C LEU A 165 -12.62 -12.91 9.39
N ASN A 166 -12.58 -11.77 8.71
CA ASN A 166 -13.44 -10.59 8.90
C ASN A 166 -13.42 -10.05 10.35
N VAL A 167 -12.30 -10.22 11.05
CA VAL A 167 -12.10 -9.67 12.40
C VAL A 167 -10.91 -8.73 12.36
N PRO A 168 -11.11 -7.42 12.55
CA PRO A 168 -10.02 -6.46 12.59
C PRO A 168 -9.04 -6.78 13.74
N LEU A 169 -7.76 -6.80 13.43
CA LEU A 169 -6.67 -6.86 14.39
C LEU A 169 -6.03 -5.47 14.49
N HIS A 170 -6.17 -4.84 15.64
CA HIS A 170 -5.53 -3.55 15.92
C HIS A 170 -4.10 -3.78 16.39
N ILE A 171 -3.15 -3.20 15.66
CA ILE A 171 -1.76 -3.12 16.06
C ILE A 171 -1.57 -1.71 16.64
N SER A 172 -1.77 -1.59 17.94
CA SER A 172 -1.55 -0.32 18.61
C SER A 172 -0.06 -0.06 18.70
N THR A 173 0.39 0.98 18.04
CA THR A 173 1.78 1.43 18.13
C THR A 173 1.89 2.72 18.91
N ASP A 174 0.98 3.68 18.71
CA ASP A 174 0.91 5.01 19.36
C ASP A 174 2.30 5.54 19.77
N GLN A 175 3.21 5.54 18.80
CA GLN A 175 4.62 5.85 19.01
C GLN A 175 5.21 6.66 17.86
N ASP A 176 6.21 7.45 18.19
CA ASP A 176 7.02 8.11 17.19
C ASP A 176 8.01 7.13 16.55
N VAL A 177 7.99 7.08 15.23
CA VAL A 177 8.98 6.39 14.41
C VAL A 177 9.91 7.45 13.83
N ASN A 178 11.13 7.46 14.30
CA ASN A 178 12.14 8.35 13.74
C ASN A 178 12.71 7.72 12.46
N MET A 179 12.52 8.42 11.34
CA MET A 179 13.06 8.04 10.04
C MET A 179 14.38 8.79 9.82
N PRO A 180 15.52 8.12 9.84
CA PRO A 180 16.83 8.77 9.76
C PRO A 180 16.95 9.70 8.56
N ASP A 181 17.39 10.94 8.79
CA ASP A 181 17.58 12.03 7.81
C ASP A 181 16.31 12.43 7.02
N VAL A 182 15.15 11.91 7.39
CA VAL A 182 13.86 12.20 6.73
C VAL A 182 12.91 12.94 7.67
N GLY A 183 12.79 12.48 8.93
CA GLY A 183 11.91 13.11 9.90
C GLY A 183 11.25 12.14 10.87
N THR A 184 10.10 12.52 11.39
CA THR A 184 9.34 11.74 12.36
C THR A 184 7.95 11.44 11.83
N PHE A 185 7.54 10.19 11.96
CA PHE A 185 6.22 9.69 11.67
C PHE A 185 5.61 9.18 12.99
N HIS A 186 4.43 9.69 13.35
CA HIS A 186 3.74 9.22 14.55
C HIS A 186 2.74 8.14 14.16
N SER A 187 3.10 6.88 14.39
CA SER A 187 2.22 5.74 14.12
C SER A 187 1.14 5.66 15.20
N ARG A 188 -0.12 5.77 14.84
CA ARG A 188 -1.25 5.70 15.77
C ARG A 188 -1.76 4.27 15.90
N ASP A 189 -2.65 3.90 15.00
CA ASP A 189 -3.29 2.58 14.98
C ASP A 189 -3.22 2.02 13.57
N THR A 190 -2.68 0.82 13.46
CA THR A 190 -2.72 0.07 12.21
C THR A 190 -3.69 -1.09 12.38
N VAL A 191 -4.63 -1.20 11.47
CA VAL A 191 -5.61 -2.28 11.45
C VAL A 191 -5.25 -3.25 10.34
N LEU A 192 -5.13 -4.53 10.68
CA LEU A 192 -5.02 -5.64 9.73
C LEU A 192 -6.31 -6.44 9.76
N GLU A 193 -6.78 -6.89 8.60
CA GLU A 193 -7.97 -7.71 8.51
C GLU A 193 -7.79 -8.78 7.45
N TRP A 194 -7.92 -10.06 7.83
CA TRP A 194 -8.00 -11.13 6.85
C TRP A 194 -9.41 -11.16 6.28
N VAL A 195 -9.56 -10.75 5.01
CA VAL A 195 -10.87 -10.55 4.36
C VAL A 195 -11.31 -11.72 3.48
N GLY A 196 -10.41 -12.65 3.16
CA GLY A 196 -10.77 -13.79 2.33
C GLY A 196 -9.60 -14.64 1.86
N ARG A 197 -9.92 -15.56 0.95
CA ARG A 197 -8.95 -16.40 0.23
C ARG A 197 -9.14 -16.24 -1.27
N SER A 198 -8.06 -16.26 -2.01
CA SER A 198 -8.08 -16.25 -3.46
C SER A 198 -6.79 -16.83 -4.02
N GLU A 199 -6.80 -17.21 -5.27
CA GLU A 199 -5.60 -17.70 -5.95
C GLU A 199 -4.82 -16.54 -6.58
N ARG A 200 -3.50 -16.54 -6.39
CA ARG A 200 -2.57 -15.65 -7.08
C ARG A 200 -1.28 -16.38 -7.42
N ASN A 201 -0.80 -16.21 -8.65
CA ASN A 201 0.41 -16.89 -9.15
C ASN A 201 0.38 -18.43 -8.95
N GLY A 202 -0.79 -19.06 -9.06
CA GLY A 202 -1.00 -20.49 -8.81
C GLY A 202 -0.88 -20.90 -7.35
N GLN A 203 -0.92 -19.93 -6.42
CA GLN A 203 -0.91 -20.16 -4.98
C GLN A 203 -2.25 -19.80 -4.35
N ASP A 204 -2.74 -20.65 -3.45
CA ASP A 204 -3.88 -20.32 -2.58
C ASP A 204 -3.39 -19.36 -1.50
N CYS A 205 -3.98 -18.16 -1.46
CA CYS A 205 -3.52 -17.05 -0.64
C CYS A 205 -4.60 -16.59 0.34
N ALA A 206 -4.17 -16.17 1.54
CA ALA A 206 -4.94 -15.27 2.37
C ALA A 206 -4.83 -13.85 1.81
N LEU A 207 -5.96 -13.16 1.72
CA LEU A 207 -6.03 -11.75 1.37
C LEU A 207 -6.14 -10.93 2.65
N ILE A 208 -5.13 -10.13 2.94
CA ILE A 208 -5.03 -9.31 4.14
C ILE A 208 -5.12 -7.85 3.73
N ASP A 209 -6.17 -7.17 4.15
CA ASP A 209 -6.27 -5.72 4.06
C ASP A 209 -5.55 -5.08 5.24
N TYR A 210 -4.93 -3.94 5.00
CA TYR A 210 -4.35 -3.12 6.06
C TYR A 210 -4.66 -1.64 5.86
N ARG A 211 -4.77 -0.90 6.96
CA ARG A 211 -4.99 0.54 6.95
C ARG A 211 -4.43 1.20 8.19
N ALA A 212 -3.91 2.40 8.02
CA ALA A 212 -3.48 3.27 9.10
C ALA A 212 -3.77 4.73 8.71
N PHE A 213 -4.61 5.39 9.49
CA PHE A 213 -5.11 6.73 9.19
C PHE A 213 -4.75 7.74 10.26
N PHE A 214 -4.71 9.02 9.86
CA PHE A 214 -4.46 10.16 10.73
C PHE A 214 -3.11 10.10 11.45
N ASN A 215 -2.07 9.60 10.79
CA ASN A 215 -0.73 9.52 11.33
C ASN A 215 -0.01 10.87 11.14
N PRO A 216 0.24 11.64 12.22
CA PRO A 216 0.99 12.88 12.12
C PRO A 216 2.40 12.61 11.57
N LEU A 217 2.88 13.52 10.72
CA LEU A 217 4.24 13.46 10.23
C LEU A 217 4.91 14.84 10.22
N GLN A 218 6.20 14.83 10.44
CA GLN A 218 7.06 15.99 10.28
C GLN A 218 8.32 15.54 9.55
N LEU A 219 8.47 16.01 8.30
CA LEU A 219 9.64 15.71 7.48
C LEU A 219 10.55 16.93 7.42
N ALA A 220 11.86 16.69 7.32
CA ALA A 220 12.87 17.72 7.15
C ALA A 220 14.01 17.13 6.32
N THR A 221 14.06 17.47 5.04
CA THR A 221 15.10 17.01 4.12
C THR A 221 15.48 18.11 3.15
N GLY A 222 16.78 18.25 2.84
CA GLY A 222 17.27 19.25 1.89
C GLY A 222 16.91 20.70 2.24
N GLY A 223 16.64 21.03 3.53
CA GLY A 223 16.18 22.34 3.97
C GLY A 223 14.67 22.59 3.78
N VAL A 224 13.94 21.65 3.17
CA VAL A 224 12.47 21.67 3.08
C VAL A 224 11.89 21.02 4.31
N THR A 225 10.85 21.61 4.90
CA THR A 225 10.08 20.97 5.99
C THR A 225 8.64 20.75 5.56
N VAL A 226 8.10 19.59 5.91
CA VAL A 226 6.68 19.26 5.70
C VAL A 226 6.08 18.90 7.06
N ARG A 227 4.94 19.48 7.38
CA ARG A 227 4.11 19.11 8.54
C ARG A 227 2.74 18.73 8.05
N GLY A 228 2.28 17.55 8.45
CA GLY A 228 1.00 17.07 7.96
C GLY A 228 0.62 15.74 8.60
N ARG A 229 -0.07 14.95 7.81
CA ARG A 229 -0.46 13.60 8.16
C ARG A 229 -0.26 12.67 6.97
N SER A 230 -0.09 11.39 7.26
CA SER A 230 -0.14 10.30 6.31
C SER A 230 -1.33 9.41 6.62
N ASP A 231 -2.06 9.04 5.60
CA ASP A 231 -3.12 8.05 5.60
C ASP A 231 -2.71 6.98 4.59
N PHE A 232 -2.49 5.72 5.02
CA PHE A 232 -2.07 4.66 4.11
C PHE A 232 -2.88 3.39 4.29
N TRP A 233 -3.04 2.64 3.19
CA TRP A 233 -3.79 1.38 3.14
C TRP A 233 -3.31 0.53 1.97
N GLY A 234 -3.76 -0.71 1.95
CA GLY A 234 -3.46 -1.63 0.85
C GLY A 234 -3.86 -3.05 1.16
N GLU A 235 -3.38 -3.97 0.34
CA GLU A 235 -3.63 -5.39 0.48
C GLU A 235 -2.34 -6.20 0.37
N ILE A 236 -2.29 -7.33 1.06
CA ILE A 236 -1.19 -8.29 1.01
C ILE A 236 -1.76 -9.68 0.76
N TRP A 237 -1.29 -10.33 -0.29
CA TRP A 237 -1.63 -11.70 -0.65
C TRP A 237 -0.55 -12.63 -0.15
N VAL A 238 -0.87 -13.46 0.82
CA VAL A 238 0.09 -14.35 1.49
C VAL A 238 -0.25 -15.79 1.18
N SER A 239 0.67 -16.53 0.56
CA SER A 239 0.50 -17.95 0.27
C SER A 239 0.24 -18.75 1.56
N LEU A 240 -0.86 -19.51 1.58
CA LEU A 240 -1.20 -20.40 2.69
C LEU A 240 -0.21 -21.56 2.84
N GLY A 241 0.43 -21.97 1.76
CA GLY A 241 1.39 -23.07 1.74
C GLY A 241 2.79 -22.69 2.21
N THR A 242 3.26 -21.50 1.84
CA THR A 242 4.65 -21.05 2.05
C THR A 242 4.78 -19.85 2.97
N LYS A 243 3.69 -19.11 3.21
CA LYS A 243 3.66 -17.81 3.91
C LYS A 243 4.49 -16.73 3.21
N GLN A 244 4.83 -16.94 1.94
CA GLN A 244 5.46 -15.93 1.11
C GLN A 244 4.43 -14.93 0.60
N ILE A 245 4.86 -13.69 0.38
CA ILE A 245 4.03 -12.67 -0.24
C ILE A 245 3.96 -12.96 -1.74
N GLU A 246 2.75 -13.09 -2.27
CA GLU A 246 2.49 -13.28 -3.70
C GLU A 246 2.18 -11.95 -4.40
N TYR A 247 1.75 -10.97 -3.63
CA TYR A 247 1.48 -9.62 -4.09
C TYR A 247 1.25 -8.70 -2.89
N ALA A 248 1.63 -7.45 -3.02
CA ALA A 248 1.23 -6.42 -2.07
C ALA A 248 1.04 -5.08 -2.78
N THR A 249 0.14 -4.27 -2.24
CA THR A 249 -0.05 -2.88 -2.68
C THR A 249 0.09 -1.92 -1.51
N ILE A 250 0.49 -0.71 -1.79
CA ILE A 250 0.37 0.43 -0.89
C ILE A 250 -0.26 1.60 -1.63
N TYR A 251 -1.25 2.20 -0.99
CA TYR A 251 -1.78 3.51 -1.29
C TYR A 251 -1.49 4.41 -0.11
N GLU A 252 -1.04 5.61 -0.35
CA GLU A 252 -0.81 6.58 0.70
C GLU A 252 -1.19 7.98 0.20
N GLU A 253 -1.83 8.75 1.07
CA GLU A 253 -2.02 10.18 0.92
C GLU A 253 -1.29 10.91 2.04
N VAL A 254 -0.32 11.73 1.67
CA VAL A 254 0.32 12.68 2.57
C VAL A 254 -0.25 14.06 2.31
N SER A 255 -0.96 14.61 3.28
CA SER A 255 -1.53 15.95 3.20
C SER A 255 -0.89 16.86 4.24
N GLY A 256 -0.44 18.05 3.85
CA GLY A 256 0.24 18.92 4.80
C GLY A 256 0.61 20.31 4.27
N GLN A 257 1.51 20.92 5.01
CA GLN A 257 2.09 22.21 4.73
C GLN A 257 3.59 22.07 4.49
N MET A 258 4.05 22.49 3.34
CA MET A 258 5.46 22.51 2.98
C MET A 258 6.04 23.92 3.16
N LYS A 259 7.19 24.01 3.79
CA LYS A 259 7.95 25.26 3.91
C LYS A 259 9.29 25.10 3.19
N LEU A 260 9.54 25.98 2.23
CA LEU A 260 10.79 26.01 1.47
C LEU A 260 11.86 26.82 2.24
N PRO A 261 13.16 26.55 1.99
CA PRO A 261 14.25 27.33 2.58
C PRO A 261 14.12 28.81 2.27
N GLY A 262 14.26 29.67 3.29
CA GLY A 262 14.21 31.12 3.14
C GLY A 262 12.83 31.71 2.85
N GLN A 263 11.77 30.91 2.89
CA GLN A 263 10.39 31.40 2.76
C GLN A 263 9.68 31.43 4.12
N ASP A 264 8.95 32.51 4.40
CA ASP A 264 8.16 32.66 5.63
C ASP A 264 6.78 31.98 5.51
N THR A 265 6.27 31.82 4.29
CA THR A 265 4.97 31.22 4.00
C THR A 265 5.09 29.72 3.77
N SER A 266 4.13 28.98 4.30
CA SER A 266 3.97 27.55 3.97
C SER A 266 3.01 27.38 2.81
N LEU A 267 3.27 26.41 1.96
CA LEU A 267 2.44 26.04 0.81
C LEU A 267 1.71 24.73 1.14
N PRO A 268 0.41 24.59 0.83
CA PRO A 268 -0.27 23.32 0.93
C PRO A 268 0.35 22.31 -0.05
N LEU A 269 0.45 21.05 0.41
CA LEU A 269 1.02 19.95 -0.35
C LEU A 269 0.14 18.72 -0.17
N SER A 270 -0.13 18.03 -1.26
CA SER A 270 -0.62 16.65 -1.22
C SER A 270 0.28 15.77 -2.07
N VAL A 271 0.69 14.63 -1.52
CA VAL A 271 1.42 13.60 -2.25
C VAL A 271 0.60 12.33 -2.20
N PHE A 272 0.24 11.82 -3.37
CA PHE A 272 -0.40 10.52 -3.53
C PHE A 272 0.64 9.51 -3.93
N ARG A 273 0.61 8.36 -3.29
CA ARG A 273 1.56 7.30 -3.50
C ARG A 273 0.82 6.01 -3.80
N PHE A 274 1.26 5.33 -4.85
CA PHE A 274 0.79 4.01 -5.20
C PHE A 274 1.95 3.08 -5.48
N GLY A 275 2.02 1.95 -4.76
CA GLY A 275 3.07 0.96 -4.94
C GLY A 275 2.54 -0.45 -5.11
N THR A 276 3.28 -1.27 -5.87
CA THR A 276 3.01 -2.69 -6.09
C THR A 276 4.27 -3.51 -5.93
N LEU A 277 4.21 -4.53 -5.09
CA LEU A 277 5.25 -5.54 -4.92
C LEU A 277 4.75 -6.86 -5.52
N GLU A 278 5.46 -7.41 -6.51
CA GLU A 278 5.09 -8.67 -7.15
C GLU A 278 6.32 -9.52 -7.50
N PRO A 279 6.22 -10.85 -7.42
CA PRO A 279 7.35 -11.71 -7.78
C PRO A 279 7.64 -11.60 -9.27
N LEU A 280 8.93 -11.50 -9.60
CA LEU A 280 9.38 -11.65 -10.97
C LEU A 280 9.26 -13.11 -11.39
N SER A 281 8.58 -13.34 -12.52
CA SER A 281 8.52 -14.67 -13.12
C SER A 281 9.93 -15.14 -13.44
N THR A 282 10.37 -16.23 -12.83
CA THR A 282 11.53 -16.96 -13.35
C THR A 282 11.10 -17.49 -14.71
N LYS A 283 11.54 -16.84 -15.80
CA LYS A 283 11.43 -17.46 -17.12
C LYS A 283 12.30 -18.72 -17.09
N ASN A 284 11.65 -19.88 -16.99
CA ASN A 284 12.26 -21.16 -17.28
C ASN A 284 12.63 -21.24 -18.77
#